data_3e4a1e04e255bce80fe9e65151b57d24
#
_entry.id   3e4a1e04e255bce80fe9e65151b57d24
#
_cell.length_a   1.000
_cell.length_b   1.000
_cell.length_c   1.000
_cell.angle_alpha   90.00
_cell.angle_beta   90.00
_cell.angle_gamma   90.00
#
_symmetry.space_group_name_H-M   'P 1'
#
loop_
_entity.id
_entity.type
_entity.pdbx_description
1 polymer ?
#
loop_
_entity_poly.entity_id
_entity_poly.type
_entity_poly.pdbx_seq_one_letter_code
_entity_poly.pdbx_strand_id
1 'polypeptide(L)'
;MQLTHIALWTNHLERLRDFYVKYFNGKSNEKYVNPKKGFASYFVSFESGPALEIMQRQDITEAYDKDHIGLAHLAFHADKKEQVDQMIERFRMDGYTIAGETRTSGDGYYEGVIRDPDGNIIEIVANGEPEIQVALFPPYELLLEADPDREKVEAYLKDSDCFIATVRNSVAGVIVVRKEEGGKAEIMNLAVADIFRRRGIARKLLRHVSNKWAPAQDVELLRICTGTSAAGPMMLYQQEGFDLVAVDRDYF
;
A
#
# COMPACT_ATOMS: atom_id res chain seq x y z
N MET A 1 -20.04 3.34 11.65
CA MET A 1 -20.74 3.87 10.44
C MET A 1 -19.80 3.69 9.27
N GLN A 2 -20.32 3.44 8.06
CA GLN A 2 -19.52 3.21 6.86
C GLN A 2 -19.93 4.22 5.79
N LEU A 3 -18.97 4.80 5.05
CA LEU A 3 -19.26 5.61 3.87
C LEU A 3 -19.72 4.69 2.73
N THR A 4 -20.94 4.87 2.25
CA THR A 4 -21.54 4.01 1.23
C THR A 4 -21.28 4.50 -0.19
N HIS A 5 -21.38 5.81 -0.42
CA HIS A 5 -21.14 6.42 -1.73
C HIS A 5 -20.74 7.89 -1.61
N ILE A 6 -20.18 8.41 -2.71
CA ILE A 6 -19.91 9.82 -2.98
C ILE A 6 -20.69 10.17 -4.24
N ALA A 7 -21.35 11.33 -4.24
CA ALA A 7 -22.19 11.74 -5.36
C ALA A 7 -21.57 12.88 -6.16
N LEU A 8 -21.63 12.78 -7.50
CA LEU A 8 -21.11 13.74 -8.46
C LEU A 8 -22.23 14.20 -9.41
N TRP A 9 -22.36 15.50 -9.61
CA TRP A 9 -23.21 16.07 -10.65
C TRP A 9 -22.46 16.09 -11.99
N THR A 10 -23.20 15.80 -13.08
CA THR A 10 -22.67 15.87 -14.44
C THR A 10 -23.73 16.33 -15.43
N ASN A 11 -23.31 16.98 -16.50
CA ASN A 11 -24.15 17.24 -17.65
C ASN A 11 -24.07 16.13 -18.71
N HIS A 12 -23.16 15.15 -18.55
CA HIS A 12 -22.90 14.07 -19.50
C HIS A 12 -22.89 12.71 -18.79
N LEU A 13 -24.06 12.29 -18.30
CA LEU A 13 -24.24 11.15 -17.40
C LEU A 13 -23.59 9.86 -17.90
N GLU A 14 -23.84 9.47 -19.15
CA GLU A 14 -23.29 8.26 -19.75
C GLU A 14 -21.75 8.36 -19.94
N ARG A 15 -21.27 9.51 -20.40
CA ARG A 15 -19.84 9.75 -20.62
C ARG A 15 -19.03 9.59 -19.33
N LEU A 16 -19.54 10.17 -18.22
CA LEU A 16 -18.84 10.09 -16.94
C LEU A 16 -18.90 8.68 -16.37
N ARG A 17 -20.07 7.98 -16.46
CA ARG A 17 -20.19 6.58 -16.10
C ARG A 17 -19.18 5.71 -16.87
N ASP A 18 -19.15 5.84 -18.20
CA ASP A 18 -18.29 5.02 -19.07
C ASP A 18 -16.80 5.25 -18.80
N PHE A 19 -16.42 6.47 -18.38
CA PHE A 19 -15.08 6.80 -17.95
C PHE A 19 -14.67 5.94 -16.73
N TYR A 20 -15.46 5.94 -15.66
CA TYR A 20 -15.13 5.17 -14.46
C TYR A 20 -15.22 3.65 -14.69
N VAL A 21 -16.11 3.18 -15.54
CA VAL A 21 -16.18 1.77 -15.94
C VAL A 21 -14.92 1.36 -16.72
N LYS A 22 -14.51 2.17 -17.71
CA LYS A 22 -13.38 1.85 -18.61
C LYS A 22 -12.03 1.88 -17.90
N TYR A 23 -11.79 2.89 -17.06
CA TYR A 23 -10.44 3.15 -16.53
C TYR A 23 -10.22 2.61 -15.12
N PHE A 24 -11.27 2.50 -14.33
CA PHE A 24 -11.19 2.07 -12.91
C PHE A 24 -11.91 0.76 -12.63
N ASN A 25 -12.22 -0.02 -13.67
CA ASN A 25 -12.94 -1.31 -13.57
C ASN A 25 -14.25 -1.21 -12.80
N GLY A 26 -14.89 -0.04 -12.86
CA GLY A 26 -16.16 0.21 -12.20
C GLY A 26 -17.28 -0.68 -12.78
N LYS A 27 -18.19 -1.10 -11.91
CA LYS A 27 -19.42 -1.83 -12.29
C LYS A 27 -20.61 -0.93 -12.10
N SER A 28 -21.27 -0.58 -13.20
CA SER A 28 -22.47 0.28 -13.17
C SER A 28 -23.75 -0.55 -13.01
N ASN A 29 -24.70 0.00 -12.24
CA ASN A 29 -26.08 -0.49 -12.24
C ASN A 29 -26.84 -0.02 -13.50
N GLU A 30 -28.11 -0.41 -13.61
CA GLU A 30 -29.06 0.13 -14.56
C GLU A 30 -29.37 1.61 -14.28
N LYS A 31 -29.65 2.37 -15.35
CA LYS A 31 -30.00 3.79 -15.24
C LYS A 31 -31.27 3.99 -14.41
N TYR A 32 -31.15 4.70 -13.31
CA TYR A 32 -32.32 5.20 -12.60
C TYR A 32 -32.82 6.50 -13.22
N VAL A 33 -34.11 6.63 -13.44
CA VAL A 33 -34.74 7.84 -14.00
C VAL A 33 -35.94 8.22 -13.16
N ASN A 34 -36.00 9.50 -12.77
CA ASN A 34 -37.15 10.09 -12.13
C ASN A 34 -37.69 11.28 -12.99
N PRO A 35 -38.64 11.04 -13.89
CA PRO A 35 -39.12 12.08 -14.81
C PRO A 35 -39.78 13.27 -14.10
N LYS A 36 -40.39 13.03 -12.94
CA LYS A 36 -41.08 14.11 -12.18
C LYS A 36 -40.07 15.14 -11.63
N LYS A 37 -38.84 14.71 -11.37
CA LYS A 37 -37.76 15.57 -10.85
C LYS A 37 -36.72 15.96 -11.91
N GLY A 38 -36.89 15.52 -13.17
CA GLY A 38 -35.90 15.68 -14.21
C GLY A 38 -34.53 15.09 -13.84
N PHE A 39 -34.52 14.01 -13.04
CA PHE A 39 -33.34 13.43 -12.43
C PHE A 39 -33.03 12.06 -13.01
N ALA A 40 -31.73 11.79 -13.21
CA ALA A 40 -31.25 10.47 -13.54
C ALA A 40 -29.90 10.20 -12.82
N SER A 41 -29.63 8.93 -12.53
CA SER A 41 -28.35 8.54 -11.93
C SER A 41 -27.91 7.13 -12.30
N TYR A 42 -26.60 6.91 -12.12
CA TYR A 42 -25.96 5.61 -12.09
C TYR A 42 -25.16 5.47 -10.78
N PHE A 43 -25.11 4.26 -10.24
CA PHE A 43 -24.14 3.88 -9.23
C PHE A 43 -23.02 3.08 -9.88
N VAL A 44 -21.78 3.51 -9.68
CA VAL A 44 -20.58 2.80 -10.11
C VAL A 44 -19.87 2.29 -8.87
N SER A 45 -19.85 0.98 -8.70
CA SER A 45 -19.14 0.30 -7.61
C SER A 45 -17.77 -0.19 -8.07
N PHE A 46 -16.82 -0.23 -7.15
CA PHE A 46 -15.44 -0.68 -7.35
C PHE A 46 -15.18 -1.95 -6.55
N GLU A 47 -14.01 -2.54 -6.69
CA GLU A 47 -13.62 -3.75 -5.94
C GLU A 47 -13.69 -3.53 -4.42
N SER A 48 -13.36 -2.32 -3.97
CA SER A 48 -13.44 -1.90 -2.56
C SER A 48 -13.77 -0.42 -2.42
N GLY A 49 -14.15 0.01 -1.23
CA GLY A 49 -14.47 1.40 -0.93
C GLY A 49 -15.92 1.80 -1.25
N PRO A 50 -16.22 3.11 -1.18
CA PRO A 50 -17.54 3.65 -1.50
C PRO A 50 -17.82 3.61 -3.00
N ALA A 51 -19.09 3.51 -3.38
CA ALA A 51 -19.51 3.69 -4.76
C ALA A 51 -19.48 5.17 -5.15
N LEU A 52 -19.48 5.45 -6.46
CA LEU A 52 -19.81 6.76 -7.00
C LEU A 52 -21.27 6.76 -7.47
N GLU A 53 -22.08 7.72 -7.00
CA GLU A 53 -23.36 8.04 -7.60
C GLU A 53 -23.15 9.17 -8.60
N ILE A 54 -23.28 8.88 -9.88
CA ILE A 54 -23.18 9.86 -10.97
C ILE A 54 -24.58 10.34 -11.30
N MET A 55 -24.82 11.62 -11.10
CA MET A 55 -26.16 12.21 -11.13
C MET A 55 -26.28 13.30 -12.19
N GLN A 56 -27.47 13.39 -12.79
CA GLN A 56 -27.84 14.46 -13.71
C GLN A 56 -29.19 15.05 -13.36
N ARG A 57 -29.26 16.37 -13.38
CA ARG A 57 -30.51 17.12 -13.27
C ARG A 57 -30.43 18.41 -14.12
N GLN A 58 -31.52 18.75 -14.82
CA GLN A 58 -31.47 19.82 -15.83
C GLN A 58 -31.19 21.22 -15.29
N ASP A 59 -31.48 21.48 -14.01
CA ASP A 59 -31.24 22.77 -13.36
C ASP A 59 -29.85 22.90 -12.76
N ILE A 60 -28.99 21.86 -12.79
CA ILE A 60 -27.60 21.88 -12.38
C ILE A 60 -26.73 22.10 -13.62
N THR A 61 -26.25 23.33 -13.80
CA THR A 61 -25.54 23.75 -15.01
C THR A 61 -24.16 24.36 -14.73
N GLU A 62 -23.91 24.78 -13.49
CA GLU A 62 -22.63 25.40 -13.12
C GLU A 62 -21.57 24.34 -12.81
N ALA A 63 -20.40 24.48 -13.39
CA ALA A 63 -19.23 23.70 -13.09
C ALA A 63 -18.23 24.50 -12.25
N TYR A 64 -17.51 23.84 -11.35
CA TYR A 64 -16.40 24.45 -10.63
C TYR A 64 -15.14 24.36 -11.49
N ASP A 65 -14.56 25.50 -11.84
CA ASP A 65 -13.36 25.61 -12.66
C ASP A 65 -12.08 25.96 -11.84
N LYS A 66 -12.24 26.23 -10.54
CA LYS A 66 -11.20 26.64 -9.60
C LYS A 66 -11.28 25.86 -8.30
N ASP A 67 -10.19 25.94 -7.54
CA ASP A 67 -10.17 25.40 -6.17
C ASP A 67 -11.24 26.07 -5.30
N HIS A 68 -11.98 25.26 -4.57
CA HIS A 68 -13.07 25.67 -3.69
C HIS A 68 -13.05 24.89 -2.38
N ILE A 69 -13.75 25.42 -1.38
CA ILE A 69 -13.92 24.69 -0.12
C ILE A 69 -14.87 23.54 -0.35
N GLY A 70 -14.45 22.32 -0.06
CA GLY A 70 -15.23 21.09 -0.25
C GLY A 70 -14.38 19.91 -0.69
N LEU A 71 -14.94 19.03 -1.51
CA LEU A 71 -14.22 17.87 -2.05
C LEU A 71 -13.19 18.34 -3.07
N ALA A 72 -11.91 18.10 -2.78
CA ALA A 72 -10.81 18.51 -3.65
C ALA A 72 -10.54 17.52 -4.77
N HIS A 73 -10.49 16.21 -4.46
CA HIS A 73 -10.22 15.14 -5.42
C HIS A 73 -10.78 13.79 -4.97
N LEU A 74 -10.78 12.84 -5.88
CA LEU A 74 -10.94 11.42 -5.61
C LEU A 74 -9.61 10.72 -5.81
N ALA A 75 -9.20 9.84 -4.89
CA ALA A 75 -7.97 9.07 -5.03
C ALA A 75 -8.28 7.58 -5.25
N PHE A 76 -7.68 6.99 -6.29
CA PHE A 76 -7.76 5.57 -6.61
C PHE A 76 -6.41 4.91 -6.36
N HIS A 77 -6.43 3.83 -5.57
CA HIS A 77 -5.22 3.09 -5.23
C HIS A 77 -4.82 2.13 -6.36
N ALA A 78 -3.55 2.21 -6.75
CA ALA A 78 -2.87 1.27 -7.61
C ALA A 78 -1.92 0.39 -6.77
N ASP A 79 -1.80 -0.89 -7.10
CA ASP A 79 -0.98 -1.83 -6.33
C ASP A 79 0.52 -1.52 -6.41
N LYS A 80 0.96 -0.91 -7.51
CA LYS A 80 2.37 -0.69 -7.83
C LYS A 80 2.59 0.66 -8.51
N LYS A 81 3.79 1.21 -8.31
CA LYS A 81 4.27 2.43 -8.98
C LYS A 81 4.15 2.36 -10.51
N GLU A 82 4.56 1.24 -11.11
CA GLU A 82 4.50 1.03 -12.55
C GLU A 82 3.07 1.08 -13.11
N GLN A 83 2.08 0.71 -12.30
CA GLN A 83 0.68 0.81 -12.68
C GLN A 83 0.20 2.26 -12.72
N VAL A 84 0.69 3.12 -11.81
CA VAL A 84 0.42 4.56 -11.86
C VAL A 84 0.98 5.14 -13.16
N ASP A 85 2.27 4.84 -13.47
CA ASP A 85 2.91 5.32 -14.71
C ASP A 85 2.13 4.89 -15.96
N GLN A 86 1.75 3.60 -16.02
CA GLN A 86 0.98 3.05 -17.13
C GLN A 86 -0.40 3.70 -17.28
N MET A 87 -1.07 3.98 -16.17
CA MET A 87 -2.38 4.63 -16.19
C MET A 87 -2.26 6.08 -16.66
N ILE A 88 -1.30 6.85 -16.13
CA ILE A 88 -1.08 8.24 -16.57
C ILE A 88 -0.75 8.30 -18.07
N GLU A 89 0.10 7.41 -18.57
CA GLU A 89 0.42 7.36 -20.01
C GLU A 89 -0.80 6.96 -20.84
N ARG A 90 -1.61 6.00 -20.40
CA ARG A 90 -2.86 5.64 -21.06
C ARG A 90 -3.83 6.81 -21.14
N PHE A 91 -4.00 7.59 -20.05
CA PHE A 91 -4.84 8.79 -20.07
C PHE A 91 -4.31 9.84 -21.05
N ARG A 92 -2.99 10.02 -21.11
CA ARG A 92 -2.34 10.93 -22.06
C ARG A 92 -2.64 10.52 -23.51
N MET A 93 -2.46 9.24 -23.84
CA MET A 93 -2.74 8.70 -25.17
C MET A 93 -4.23 8.82 -25.55
N ASP A 94 -5.13 8.64 -24.60
CA ASP A 94 -6.58 8.77 -24.81
C ASP A 94 -7.06 10.24 -24.80
N GLY A 95 -6.13 11.23 -24.67
CA GLY A 95 -6.42 12.67 -24.79
C GLY A 95 -6.98 13.33 -23.54
N TYR A 96 -6.84 12.69 -22.36
CA TYR A 96 -7.24 13.31 -21.10
C TYR A 96 -6.19 14.28 -20.56
N THR A 97 -6.65 15.28 -19.82
CA THR A 97 -5.75 16.26 -19.19
C THR A 97 -4.98 15.63 -18.04
N ILE A 98 -3.65 15.63 -18.14
CA ILE A 98 -2.76 15.32 -17.04
C ILE A 98 -2.59 16.60 -16.19
N ALA A 99 -3.17 16.60 -14.99
CA ALA A 99 -3.11 17.74 -14.06
C ALA A 99 -1.84 17.71 -13.19
N GLY A 100 -1.21 16.54 -13.04
CA GLY A 100 0.06 16.36 -12.35
C GLY A 100 0.80 15.14 -12.88
N GLU A 101 2.06 15.33 -13.26
CA GLU A 101 2.94 14.23 -13.66
C GLU A 101 3.22 13.28 -12.49
N THR A 102 3.63 12.04 -12.80
CA THR A 102 3.95 11.06 -11.78
C THR A 102 5.13 11.52 -10.93
N ARG A 103 4.96 11.44 -9.61
CA ARG A 103 5.97 11.86 -8.63
C ARG A 103 5.81 11.11 -7.32
N THR A 104 6.83 11.19 -6.46
CA THR A 104 6.67 10.86 -5.05
C THR A 104 6.24 12.12 -4.31
N SER A 105 5.10 12.07 -3.62
CA SER A 105 4.59 13.16 -2.78
C SER A 105 5.37 13.29 -1.47
N GLY A 106 5.19 14.42 -0.78
CA GLY A 106 5.88 14.69 0.49
C GLY A 106 5.50 13.73 1.62
N ASP A 107 4.35 13.07 1.54
CA ASP A 107 3.88 12.04 2.47
C ASP A 107 4.19 10.61 2.00
N GLY A 108 4.99 10.46 0.91
CA GLY A 108 5.59 9.22 0.47
C GLY A 108 4.70 8.36 -0.44
N TYR A 109 3.60 8.86 -0.97
CA TYR A 109 2.88 8.20 -2.06
C TYR A 109 3.60 8.41 -3.40
N TYR A 110 3.50 7.42 -4.27
CA TYR A 110 3.76 7.63 -5.68
C TYR A 110 2.45 7.89 -6.39
N GLU A 111 2.29 9.05 -6.98
CA GLU A 111 1.01 9.54 -7.48
C GLU A 111 1.13 10.18 -8.85
N GLY A 112 0.04 10.17 -9.58
CA GLY A 112 -0.18 10.98 -10.76
C GLY A 112 -1.60 11.52 -10.76
N VAL A 113 -1.83 12.68 -11.36
CA VAL A 113 -3.10 13.40 -11.28
C VAL A 113 -3.66 13.65 -12.67
N ILE A 114 -4.93 13.33 -12.86
CA ILE A 114 -5.66 13.59 -14.10
C ILE A 114 -6.94 14.38 -13.85
N ARG A 115 -7.56 14.85 -14.90
CA ARG A 115 -8.95 15.33 -14.87
C ARG A 115 -9.86 14.31 -15.55
N ASP A 116 -10.99 14.03 -14.90
CA ASP A 116 -12.05 13.26 -15.54
C ASP A 116 -12.75 14.08 -16.66
N PRO A 117 -13.72 13.53 -17.40
CA PRO A 117 -14.42 14.24 -18.47
C PRO A 117 -15.09 15.55 -18.06
N ASP A 118 -15.45 15.72 -16.80
CA ASP A 118 -16.11 16.93 -16.27
C ASP A 118 -15.14 17.86 -15.54
N GLY A 119 -13.84 17.53 -15.52
CA GLY A 119 -12.78 18.34 -14.92
C GLY A 119 -12.49 18.04 -13.45
N ASN A 120 -13.18 17.06 -12.83
CA ASN A 120 -12.87 16.66 -11.47
C ASN A 120 -11.44 16.12 -11.37
N ILE A 121 -10.76 16.44 -10.28
CA ILE A 121 -9.40 15.97 -10.01
C ILE A 121 -9.45 14.51 -9.53
N ILE A 122 -8.69 13.67 -10.20
CA ILE A 122 -8.51 12.25 -9.88
C ILE A 122 -7.03 12.00 -9.64
N GLU A 123 -6.70 11.52 -8.45
CA GLU A 123 -5.37 11.02 -8.14
C GLU A 123 -5.32 9.50 -8.33
N ILE A 124 -4.25 9.03 -8.94
CA ILE A 124 -3.92 7.60 -9.02
C ILE A 124 -2.70 7.43 -8.15
N VAL A 125 -2.85 6.70 -7.05
CA VAL A 125 -1.83 6.63 -5.99
C VAL A 125 -1.38 5.20 -5.76
N ALA A 126 -0.07 5.00 -5.63
CA ALA A 126 0.51 3.76 -5.12
C ALA A 126 1.24 4.04 -3.80
N ASN A 127 1.31 3.03 -2.95
CA ASN A 127 2.16 3.16 -1.77
C ASN A 127 3.61 3.37 -2.22
N GLY A 128 4.29 4.32 -1.60
CA GLY A 128 5.72 4.52 -1.79
C GLY A 128 6.52 3.27 -1.43
N GLU A 129 7.72 3.17 -1.99
CA GLU A 129 8.65 2.13 -1.62
C GLU A 129 9.03 2.26 -0.13
N PRO A 130 9.00 1.18 0.65
CA PRO A 130 9.45 1.26 2.03
C PRO A 130 10.94 1.58 2.08
N GLU A 131 11.29 2.57 2.88
CA GLU A 131 12.68 2.90 3.20
C GLU A 131 13.15 2.05 4.37
N ILE A 132 14.36 1.47 4.26
CA ILE A 132 14.94 0.67 5.33
C ILE A 132 16.07 1.47 5.96
N GLN A 133 15.98 1.62 7.27
CA GLN A 133 16.95 2.36 8.07
C GLN A 133 17.23 1.66 9.40
N VAL A 134 18.36 2.01 10.05
CA VAL A 134 18.64 1.57 11.41
C VAL A 134 17.59 2.16 12.36
N ALA A 135 17.06 1.33 13.24
CA ALA A 135 16.10 1.78 14.25
C ALA A 135 16.85 2.49 15.38
N LEU A 136 16.72 3.82 15.47
CA LEU A 136 17.22 4.58 16.63
C LEU A 136 16.49 4.19 17.91
N PHE A 137 15.22 3.88 17.79
CA PHE A 137 14.34 3.39 18.85
C PHE A 137 13.60 2.15 18.35
N PRO A 138 13.90 0.95 18.90
CA PRO A 138 13.21 -0.27 18.51
C PRO A 138 11.69 -0.16 18.72
N PRO A 139 10.86 -0.55 17.75
CA PRO A 139 9.41 -0.47 17.86
C PRO A 139 8.87 -1.65 18.69
N TYR A 140 8.91 -1.54 20.00
CA TYR A 140 8.57 -2.63 20.92
C TYR A 140 7.17 -3.22 20.69
N GLU A 141 6.17 -2.41 20.41
CA GLU A 141 4.81 -2.91 20.13
C GLU A 141 4.83 -3.89 18.97
N LEU A 142 5.53 -3.56 17.90
CA LEU A 142 5.62 -4.42 16.72
C LEU A 142 6.50 -5.66 16.96
N LEU A 143 7.59 -5.53 17.72
CA LEU A 143 8.45 -6.66 18.10
C LEU A 143 7.68 -7.70 18.93
N LEU A 144 6.83 -7.25 19.85
CA LEU A 144 6.04 -8.10 20.72
C LEU A 144 4.88 -8.82 19.99
N GLU A 145 4.49 -8.39 18.78
CA GLU A 145 3.58 -9.15 17.93
C GLU A 145 4.21 -10.47 17.43
N ALA A 146 5.52 -10.48 17.19
CA ALA A 146 6.24 -11.66 16.71
C ALA A 146 6.82 -12.51 17.86
N ASP A 147 7.28 -11.87 18.95
CA ASP A 147 7.79 -12.52 20.14
C ASP A 147 7.16 -11.85 21.37
N PRO A 148 6.13 -12.47 22.02
CA PRO A 148 5.41 -11.86 23.13
C PRO A 148 6.22 -11.73 24.42
N ASP A 149 7.37 -12.39 24.52
CA ASP A 149 8.23 -12.35 25.70
C ASP A 149 9.09 -11.08 25.70
N ARG A 150 8.66 -10.09 26.48
CA ARG A 150 9.33 -8.80 26.57
C ARG A 150 10.77 -8.90 27.10
N GLU A 151 11.02 -9.75 28.09
CA GLU A 151 12.37 -9.90 28.67
C GLU A 151 13.33 -10.50 27.65
N LYS A 152 12.85 -11.46 26.85
CA LYS A 152 13.58 -12.05 25.75
C LYS A 152 13.88 -11.03 24.65
N VAL A 153 12.88 -10.21 24.26
CA VAL A 153 13.06 -9.11 23.31
C VAL A 153 14.11 -8.11 23.79
N GLU A 154 14.03 -7.66 25.04
CA GLU A 154 15.00 -6.74 25.62
C GLU A 154 16.40 -7.36 25.74
N ALA A 155 16.49 -8.66 25.96
CA ALA A 155 17.77 -9.36 26.04
C ALA A 155 18.50 -9.38 24.70
N TYR A 156 17.83 -9.84 23.61
CA TYR A 156 18.51 -9.93 22.32
C TYR A 156 18.75 -8.58 21.65
N LEU A 157 17.96 -7.55 21.94
CA LEU A 157 18.17 -6.20 21.40
C LEU A 157 19.50 -5.57 21.84
N LYS A 158 20.07 -5.99 22.99
CA LYS A 158 21.34 -5.44 23.51
C LYS A 158 22.53 -5.70 22.59
N ASP A 159 22.51 -6.86 21.92
CA ASP A 159 23.62 -7.35 21.10
C ASP A 159 23.20 -7.58 19.64
N SER A 160 22.18 -6.87 19.18
CA SER A 160 21.63 -7.04 17.83
C SER A 160 21.52 -5.72 17.09
N ASP A 161 21.61 -5.80 15.78
CA ASP A 161 21.23 -4.71 14.89
C ASP A 161 19.73 -4.76 14.62
N CYS A 162 19.07 -3.60 14.71
CA CYS A 162 17.65 -3.46 14.47
C CYS A 162 17.40 -2.52 13.28
N PHE A 163 16.67 -3.00 12.28
CA PHE A 163 16.28 -2.21 11.11
C PHE A 163 14.77 -2.09 11.04
N ILE A 164 14.30 -0.92 10.67
CA ILE A 164 12.88 -0.66 10.40
C ILE A 164 12.66 -0.34 8.93
N ALA A 165 11.54 -0.83 8.42
CA ALA A 165 10.99 -0.36 7.15
C ALA A 165 9.94 0.71 7.46
N THR A 166 10.09 1.90 6.88
CA THR A 166 9.12 2.99 7.01
C THR A 166 8.38 3.21 5.72
N VAL A 167 7.09 3.45 5.83
CA VAL A 167 6.22 3.88 4.73
C VAL A 167 5.48 5.12 5.22
N ARG A 168 5.63 6.24 4.54
CA ARG A 168 4.99 7.52 4.94
C ARG A 168 5.29 7.88 6.40
N ASN A 169 6.56 7.85 6.78
CA ASN A 169 7.04 8.12 8.15
C ASN A 169 6.44 7.21 9.25
N SER A 170 5.67 6.20 8.87
CA SER A 170 5.16 5.19 9.80
C SER A 170 6.01 3.94 9.75
N VAL A 171 6.30 3.35 10.90
CA VAL A 171 6.99 2.07 10.97
C VAL A 171 6.07 0.98 10.43
N ALA A 172 6.45 0.41 9.29
CA ALA A 172 5.68 -0.61 8.58
C ALA A 172 6.16 -2.03 8.89
N GLY A 173 7.43 -2.18 9.28
CA GLY A 173 8.00 -3.47 9.66
C GLY A 173 9.33 -3.29 10.39
N VAL A 174 9.77 -4.35 11.05
CA VAL A 174 11.03 -4.40 11.79
C VAL A 174 11.71 -5.75 11.58
N ILE A 175 13.03 -5.75 11.54
CA ILE A 175 13.87 -6.95 11.58
C ILE A 175 15.00 -6.74 12.57
N VAL A 176 15.24 -7.74 13.41
CA VAL A 176 16.34 -7.75 14.36
C VAL A 176 17.29 -8.90 14.00
N VAL A 177 18.55 -8.61 13.88
CA VAL A 177 19.57 -9.60 13.52
C VAL A 177 20.74 -9.51 14.49
N ARG A 178 21.17 -10.66 14.99
CA ARG A 178 22.29 -10.81 15.93
C ARG A 178 23.45 -11.52 15.24
N LYS A 179 24.63 -10.90 15.27
CA LYS A 179 25.86 -11.53 14.82
C LYS A 179 26.32 -12.53 15.86
N GLU A 180 26.81 -13.67 15.41
CA GLU A 180 27.39 -14.72 16.22
C GLU A 180 28.86 -14.94 15.83
N GLU A 181 29.54 -15.75 16.60
CA GLU A 181 30.92 -16.14 16.27
C GLU A 181 31.02 -17.04 15.03
N GLY A 182 32.15 -17.03 14.35
CA GLY A 182 32.42 -17.92 13.21
C GLY A 182 31.65 -17.58 11.94
N GLY A 183 31.40 -16.29 11.66
CA GLY A 183 30.74 -15.84 10.42
C GLY A 183 29.26 -16.19 10.35
N LYS A 184 28.62 -16.34 11.49
CA LYS A 184 27.16 -16.69 11.60
C LYS A 184 26.36 -15.52 12.09
N ALA A 185 25.08 -15.53 11.76
CA ALA A 185 24.11 -14.61 12.33
C ALA A 185 22.71 -15.23 12.39
N GLU A 186 21.88 -14.71 13.28
CA GLU A 186 20.50 -15.13 13.46
C GLU A 186 19.56 -13.94 13.37
N ILE A 187 18.49 -14.12 12.59
CA ILE A 187 17.36 -13.18 12.61
C ILE A 187 16.49 -13.53 13.81
N MET A 188 16.55 -12.66 14.82
CA MET A 188 15.87 -12.85 16.10
C MET A 188 14.38 -12.49 16.06
N ASN A 189 14.02 -11.53 15.21
CA ASN A 189 12.64 -11.05 15.07
C ASN A 189 12.40 -10.49 13.66
N LEU A 190 11.21 -10.73 13.13
CA LEU A 190 10.73 -10.13 11.89
C LEU A 190 9.22 -9.92 12.01
N ALA A 191 8.80 -8.66 12.06
CA ALA A 191 7.39 -8.29 12.15
C ALA A 191 7.00 -7.24 11.11
N VAL A 192 5.74 -7.29 10.67
CA VAL A 192 5.15 -6.30 9.76
C VAL A 192 3.77 -5.92 10.31
N ALA A 193 3.57 -4.63 10.54
CA ALA A 193 2.32 -4.10 11.07
C ALA A 193 1.13 -4.48 10.16
N ASP A 194 0.00 -4.82 10.75
CA ASP A 194 -1.17 -5.41 10.08
C ASP A 194 -1.60 -4.66 8.83
N ILE A 195 -1.68 -3.33 8.92
CA ILE A 195 -2.10 -2.46 7.81
C ILE A 195 -1.11 -2.45 6.63
N PHE A 196 0.12 -2.93 6.84
CA PHE A 196 1.18 -3.00 5.83
C PHE A 196 1.49 -4.44 5.37
N ARG A 197 0.79 -5.47 5.91
CA ARG A 197 0.98 -6.87 5.48
C ARG A 197 0.65 -7.08 4.00
N ARG A 198 1.25 -8.11 3.41
CA ARG A 198 1.07 -8.51 2.00
C ARG A 198 1.56 -7.49 0.95
N ARG A 199 2.37 -6.50 1.37
CA ARG A 199 2.97 -5.46 0.50
C ARG A 199 4.48 -5.66 0.27
N GLY A 200 5.02 -6.85 0.54
CA GLY A 200 6.43 -7.20 0.29
C GLY A 200 7.43 -6.64 1.32
N ILE A 201 6.98 -6.01 2.43
CA ILE A 201 7.85 -5.37 3.42
C ILE A 201 8.78 -6.37 4.09
N ALA A 202 8.27 -7.53 4.56
CA ALA A 202 9.10 -8.57 5.15
C ALA A 202 10.18 -9.06 4.18
N ARG A 203 9.83 -9.23 2.90
CA ARG A 203 10.77 -9.58 1.83
C ARG A 203 11.88 -8.56 1.67
N LYS A 204 11.56 -7.28 1.70
CA LYS A 204 12.56 -6.20 1.59
C LYS A 204 13.49 -6.15 2.80
N LEU A 205 12.95 -6.34 4.01
CA LEU A 205 13.75 -6.44 5.23
C LEU A 205 14.70 -7.64 5.19
N LEU A 206 14.21 -8.83 4.79
CA LEU A 206 15.06 -10.01 4.61
C LEU A 206 16.18 -9.76 3.60
N ARG A 207 15.85 -9.20 2.42
CA ARG A 207 16.84 -8.85 1.40
C ARG A 207 17.84 -7.79 1.84
N HIS A 208 17.42 -6.84 2.68
CA HIS A 208 18.34 -5.87 3.26
C HIS A 208 19.37 -6.57 4.15
N VAL A 209 18.92 -7.48 5.02
CA VAL A 209 19.84 -8.24 5.89
C VAL A 209 20.74 -9.16 5.07
N SER A 210 20.18 -9.99 4.18
CA SER A 210 20.97 -10.98 3.42
C SER A 210 21.91 -10.35 2.39
N ASN A 211 21.50 -9.26 1.71
CA ASN A 211 22.26 -8.73 0.57
C ASN A 211 23.11 -7.50 0.91
N LYS A 212 22.86 -6.84 2.04
CA LYS A 212 23.62 -5.65 2.44
C LYS A 212 24.29 -5.81 3.78
N TRP A 213 23.54 -6.13 4.83
CA TRP A 213 24.08 -6.21 6.19
C TRP A 213 25.00 -7.42 6.36
N ALA A 214 24.57 -8.62 6.00
CA ALA A 214 25.35 -9.84 6.19
C ALA A 214 26.72 -9.79 5.48
N PRO A 215 26.82 -9.39 4.19
CA PRO A 215 28.13 -9.21 3.54
C PRO A 215 29.00 -8.14 4.20
N ALA A 216 28.40 -7.03 4.66
CA ALA A 216 29.15 -5.96 5.35
C ALA A 216 29.68 -6.36 6.74
N GLN A 217 29.15 -7.45 7.31
CA GLN A 217 29.53 -8.01 8.60
C GLN A 217 30.34 -9.30 8.47
N ASP A 218 30.76 -9.69 7.26
CA ASP A 218 31.47 -10.96 6.98
C ASP A 218 30.65 -12.19 7.48
N VAL A 219 29.33 -12.15 7.32
CA VAL A 219 28.43 -13.25 7.68
C VAL A 219 28.26 -14.19 6.48
N GLU A 220 28.63 -15.45 6.66
CA GLU A 220 28.52 -16.51 5.65
C GLU A 220 27.27 -17.36 5.83
N LEU A 221 26.75 -17.45 7.06
CA LEU A 221 25.57 -18.24 7.39
C LEU A 221 24.55 -17.39 8.16
N LEU A 222 23.40 -17.16 7.55
CA LEU A 222 22.26 -16.48 8.16
C LEU A 222 21.18 -17.50 8.46
N ARG A 223 20.71 -17.55 9.70
CA ARG A 223 19.60 -18.43 10.10
C ARG A 223 18.41 -17.62 10.61
N ILE A 224 17.23 -18.25 10.55
CA ILE A 224 15.99 -17.74 11.12
C ILE A 224 15.18 -18.92 11.66
N CYS A 225 14.61 -18.77 12.86
CA CYS A 225 13.74 -19.76 13.45
C CYS A 225 12.27 -19.31 13.35
N THR A 226 11.36 -20.27 13.15
CA THR A 226 9.92 -20.01 13.12
C THR A 226 9.15 -21.23 13.61
N GLY A 227 7.96 -21.01 14.15
CA GLY A 227 7.09 -22.12 14.55
C GLY A 227 6.71 -23.02 13.38
N THR A 228 6.68 -24.34 13.61
CA THR A 228 6.36 -25.33 12.57
C THR A 228 4.95 -25.21 11.99
N SER A 229 4.03 -24.53 12.70
CA SER A 229 2.66 -24.22 12.22
C SER A 229 2.58 -22.94 11.38
N ALA A 230 3.68 -22.17 11.26
CA ALA A 230 3.72 -20.89 10.59
C ALA A 230 3.98 -21.04 9.07
N ALA A 231 3.01 -21.60 8.33
CA ALA A 231 3.16 -21.86 6.89
C ALA A 231 3.50 -20.64 6.04
N GLY A 232 2.92 -19.48 6.36
CA GLY A 232 3.18 -18.22 5.65
C GLY A 232 4.63 -17.73 5.77
N PRO A 233 5.17 -17.57 6.97
CA PRO A 233 6.58 -17.27 7.19
C PRO A 233 7.54 -18.28 6.55
N MET A 234 7.28 -19.59 6.72
CA MET A 234 8.12 -20.64 6.10
C MET A 234 8.18 -20.50 4.57
N MET A 235 7.03 -20.30 3.92
CA MET A 235 6.99 -20.08 2.47
C MET A 235 7.79 -18.84 2.06
N LEU A 236 7.66 -17.75 2.81
CA LEU A 236 8.41 -16.52 2.54
C LEU A 236 9.91 -16.77 2.62
N TYR A 237 10.39 -17.42 3.68
CA TYR A 237 11.81 -17.69 3.87
C TYR A 237 12.38 -18.58 2.76
N GLN A 238 11.67 -19.64 2.36
CA GLN A 238 12.07 -20.48 1.23
C GLN A 238 12.14 -19.70 -0.10
N GLN A 239 11.17 -18.79 -0.34
CA GLN A 239 11.20 -17.92 -1.53
C GLN A 239 12.38 -16.92 -1.52
N GLU A 240 12.90 -16.57 -0.36
CA GLU A 240 14.06 -15.70 -0.20
C GLU A 240 15.37 -16.47 -0.05
N GLY A 241 15.38 -17.79 -0.31
CA GLY A 241 16.57 -18.61 -0.41
C GLY A 241 17.02 -19.29 0.88
N PHE A 242 16.15 -19.33 1.90
CA PHE A 242 16.41 -20.10 3.12
C PHE A 242 16.01 -21.55 2.93
N ASP A 243 16.86 -22.47 3.35
CA ASP A 243 16.59 -23.90 3.38
C ASP A 243 16.15 -24.35 4.77
N LEU A 244 15.20 -25.30 4.85
CA LEU A 244 14.85 -25.94 6.10
C LEU A 244 15.91 -26.97 6.45
N VAL A 245 16.69 -26.69 7.53
CA VAL A 245 17.84 -27.52 7.91
C VAL A 245 17.59 -28.37 9.16
N ALA A 246 16.73 -27.93 10.06
CA ALA A 246 16.43 -28.65 11.31
C ALA A 246 15.08 -28.24 11.90
N VAL A 247 14.57 -29.09 12.81
CA VAL A 247 13.46 -28.79 13.71
C VAL A 247 13.98 -28.88 15.12
N ASP A 248 14.09 -27.73 15.80
CA ASP A 248 14.42 -27.65 17.21
C ASP A 248 13.12 -27.70 18.03
N ARG A 249 13.01 -28.71 18.91
CA ARG A 249 11.76 -28.92 19.68
C ARG A 249 11.68 -28.07 20.95
N ASP A 250 12.80 -27.54 21.41
CA ASP A 250 12.94 -26.81 22.67
C ASP A 250 13.36 -25.34 22.46
N TYR A 251 13.17 -24.81 21.24
CA TYR A 251 13.60 -23.45 20.89
C TYR A 251 12.73 -22.35 21.51
N PHE A 252 11.40 -22.57 21.71
CA PHE A 252 10.44 -21.61 22.23
C PHE A 252 9.99 -21.93 23.65
#